data_93f646255ffaddc0facc7437f3b16c0c
#
_entry.id   93f646255ffaddc0facc7437f3b16c0c
#
_cell.length_a   1.000
_cell.length_b   1.000
_cell.length_c   1.000
_cell.angle_alpha   90.00
_cell.angle_beta   90.00
_cell.angle_gamma   90.00
#
_symmetry.space_group_name_H-M   'P 1'
#
loop_
_entity.id
_entity.type
_entity.pdbx_description
1 polymer ?
#
loop_
_entity_poly.entity_id
_entity_poly.type
_entity_poly.pdbx_seq_one_letter_code
_entity_poly.pdbx_strand_id
1 'polypeptide(L)'
;VWKREQSSQENRMVLDELISEFDRGLRSLTGVSRMSRPVPAPAEPPAVELTPAERTHAAGLMRVNHVGEICAQALYQAQKLTARTSGAKAMFEEAAREEEDHLAWTAHRLKELDSRPSLLNPLWYAGALVIGVAAGTLGDKVSLGFMAETERQVESHLEGHLSDLPATDTASRAIVDQMRIDEVKHGKAATDAGGIELPLPARTLMRAASKVMTSTAYYL
;
A
#
# COMPACT_ATOMS: atom_id res chain seq x y z
N VAL A 1 44.10 4.44 -6.50
CA VAL A 1 43.60 4.37 -5.14
C VAL A 1 42.21 5.05 -5.08
N TRP A 2 42.05 6.31 -5.44
CA TRP A 2 40.84 7.11 -5.30
C TRP A 2 39.60 6.54 -6.02
N LYS A 3 39.72 6.03 -7.25
CA LYS A 3 38.61 5.38 -7.99
C LYS A 3 38.15 4.07 -7.35
N ARG A 4 39.02 3.33 -6.68
CA ARG A 4 38.65 2.10 -5.96
C ARG A 4 37.86 2.38 -4.67
N GLU A 5 38.24 3.45 -3.99
CA GLU A 5 37.53 3.87 -2.77
C GLU A 5 36.13 4.39 -3.09
N GLN A 6 35.93 5.18 -4.14
CA GLN A 6 34.62 5.62 -4.61
C GLN A 6 33.73 4.44 -5.00
N SER A 7 34.22 3.51 -5.82
CA SER A 7 33.48 2.32 -6.21
C SER A 7 33.09 1.44 -4.99
N SER A 8 33.99 1.37 -3.99
CA SER A 8 33.67 0.63 -2.75
C SER A 8 32.58 1.32 -1.91
N GLN A 9 32.58 2.65 -1.87
CA GLN A 9 31.52 3.41 -1.17
C GLN A 9 30.19 3.32 -1.88
N GLU A 10 30.16 3.43 -3.21
CA GLU A 10 28.94 3.26 -4.01
C GLU A 10 28.33 1.86 -3.82
N ASN A 11 29.16 0.81 -3.88
CA ASN A 11 28.70 -0.55 -3.67
C ASN A 11 28.17 -0.78 -2.25
N ARG A 12 28.74 -0.14 -1.23
CA ARG A 12 28.22 -0.21 0.14
C ARG A 12 26.86 0.47 0.26
N MET A 13 26.71 1.67 -0.30
CA MET A 13 25.43 2.39 -0.28
C MET A 13 24.30 1.59 -0.97
N VAL A 14 24.59 0.95 -2.11
CA VAL A 14 23.63 0.09 -2.81
C VAL A 14 23.27 -1.13 -1.96
N LEU A 15 24.24 -1.77 -1.33
CA LEU A 15 24.00 -2.93 -0.46
C LEU A 15 23.18 -2.55 0.77
N ASP A 16 23.49 -1.43 1.41
CA ASP A 16 22.74 -0.94 2.58
C ASP A 16 21.31 -0.61 2.21
N GLU A 17 21.07 -0.04 1.02
CA GLU A 17 19.72 0.21 0.51
C GLU A 17 18.95 -1.10 0.27
N LEU A 18 19.57 -2.09 -0.37
CA LEU A 18 18.94 -3.40 -0.60
C LEU A 18 18.61 -4.12 0.72
N ILE A 19 19.50 -4.07 1.71
CA ILE A 19 19.26 -4.62 3.04
C ILE A 19 18.09 -3.91 3.72
N SER A 20 18.02 -2.59 3.63
CA SER A 20 16.95 -1.80 4.22
C SER A 20 15.60 -2.13 3.59
N GLU A 21 15.54 -2.26 2.26
CA GLU A 21 14.31 -2.63 1.57
C GLU A 21 13.89 -4.09 1.87
N PHE A 22 14.85 -5.00 1.98
CA PHE A 22 14.57 -6.37 2.39
C PHE A 22 13.99 -6.44 3.83
N ASP A 23 14.59 -5.68 4.77
CA ASP A 23 14.09 -5.57 6.15
C ASP A 23 12.66 -4.98 6.17
N ARG A 24 12.39 -3.93 5.38
CA ARG A 24 11.06 -3.35 5.23
C ARG A 24 10.06 -4.40 4.72
N GLY A 25 10.41 -5.14 3.68
CA GLY A 25 9.57 -6.22 3.16
C GLY A 25 9.27 -7.32 4.18
N LEU A 26 10.27 -7.74 4.95
CA LEU A 26 10.07 -8.70 6.04
C LEU A 26 9.12 -8.16 7.11
N ARG A 27 9.29 -6.90 7.52
CA ARG A 27 8.39 -6.28 8.49
C ARG A 27 6.95 -6.20 7.98
N SER A 28 6.75 -5.81 6.73
CA SER A 28 5.42 -5.77 6.11
C SER A 28 4.74 -7.14 6.15
N LEU A 29 5.48 -8.21 5.86
CA LEU A 29 4.94 -9.58 5.86
C LEU A 29 4.75 -10.19 7.26
N THR A 30 5.54 -9.77 8.25
CA THR A 30 5.50 -10.31 9.61
C THR A 30 4.61 -9.50 10.56
N GLY A 31 4.05 -8.39 10.10
CA GLY A 31 3.18 -7.51 10.90
C GLY A 31 3.95 -6.64 11.91
N VAL A 32 5.27 -6.48 11.75
CA VAL A 32 6.11 -5.59 12.57
C VAL A 32 6.22 -4.23 11.89
N SER A 33 5.08 -3.59 11.62
CA SER A 33 5.04 -2.26 11.03
C SER A 33 5.45 -1.19 12.05
N ARG A 34 6.19 -0.19 11.61
CA ARG A 34 6.55 0.99 12.42
C ARG A 34 5.55 2.10 12.16
N MET A 35 4.58 2.21 13.04
CA MET A 35 3.56 3.27 12.97
C MET A 35 4.18 4.61 13.37
N SER A 36 4.07 5.62 12.52
CA SER A 36 4.50 7.00 12.79
C SER A 36 3.33 7.90 13.20
N ARG A 37 2.15 7.63 12.71
CA ARG A 37 0.91 8.33 13.03
C ARG A 37 0.01 7.43 13.90
N PRO A 38 -0.77 7.99 14.83
CA PRO A 38 -1.72 7.22 15.65
C PRO A 38 -2.80 6.59 14.75
N VAL A 39 -3.39 5.49 15.21
CA VAL A 39 -4.56 4.89 14.55
C VAL A 39 -5.68 5.92 14.52
N PRO A 40 -6.29 6.20 13.35
CA PRO A 40 -7.44 7.10 13.24
C PRO A 40 -8.57 6.65 14.16
N ALA A 41 -9.00 7.56 15.02
CA ALA A 41 -10.08 7.31 15.96
C ALA A 41 -11.37 7.94 15.46
N PRO A 42 -12.53 7.29 15.67
CA PRO A 42 -13.82 7.91 15.38
C PRO A 42 -14.05 9.14 16.27
N ALA A 43 -14.77 10.14 15.74
CA ALA A 43 -15.12 11.35 16.49
C ALA A 43 -15.95 11.03 17.75
N GLU A 44 -16.78 9.98 17.68
CA GLU A 44 -17.58 9.47 18.80
C GLU A 44 -17.38 7.96 18.93
N PRO A 45 -17.28 7.42 20.15
CA PRO A 45 -17.24 5.98 20.35
C PRO A 45 -18.51 5.31 19.80
N PRO A 46 -18.43 4.04 19.32
CA PRO A 46 -19.59 3.36 18.81
C PRO A 46 -20.67 3.20 19.90
N ALA A 47 -21.88 3.59 19.57
CA ALA A 47 -23.03 3.51 20.50
C ALA A 47 -23.53 2.07 20.71
N VAL A 48 -23.20 1.16 19.78
CA VAL A 48 -23.67 -0.23 19.76
C VAL A 48 -22.53 -1.14 19.30
N GLU A 49 -22.43 -2.32 19.90
CA GLU A 49 -21.48 -3.35 19.45
C GLU A 49 -21.91 -3.96 18.12
N LEU A 50 -20.93 -4.35 17.31
CA LEU A 50 -21.18 -5.05 16.05
C LEU A 50 -21.78 -6.44 16.32
N THR A 51 -22.79 -6.79 15.56
CA THR A 51 -23.27 -8.19 15.51
C THR A 51 -22.17 -9.10 14.96
N PRO A 52 -22.22 -10.43 15.24
CA PRO A 52 -21.24 -11.37 14.68
C PRO A 52 -21.13 -11.32 13.15
N ALA A 53 -22.23 -11.10 12.45
CA ALA A 53 -22.26 -10.99 10.99
C ALA A 53 -21.57 -9.70 10.50
N GLU A 54 -21.86 -8.56 11.12
CA GLU A 54 -21.21 -7.28 10.83
C GLU A 54 -19.71 -7.33 11.12
N ARG A 55 -19.31 -7.93 12.24
CA ARG A 55 -17.89 -8.12 12.60
C ARG A 55 -17.15 -8.95 11.55
N THR A 56 -17.76 -10.06 11.10
CA THR A 56 -17.18 -10.92 10.06
C THR A 56 -17.05 -10.18 8.73
N HIS A 57 -18.06 -9.41 8.35
CA HIS A 57 -18.07 -8.61 7.14
C HIS A 57 -17.00 -7.52 7.18
N ALA A 58 -16.98 -6.72 8.25
CA ALA A 58 -15.96 -5.68 8.46
C ALA A 58 -14.54 -6.26 8.44
N ALA A 59 -14.32 -7.42 9.08
CA ALA A 59 -13.04 -8.12 9.06
C ALA A 59 -12.62 -8.54 7.63
N GLY A 60 -13.57 -8.97 6.80
CA GLY A 60 -13.32 -9.27 5.39
C GLY A 60 -12.86 -8.04 4.61
N LEU A 61 -13.57 -6.91 4.75
CA LEU A 61 -13.22 -5.65 4.10
C LEU A 61 -11.87 -5.12 4.58
N MET A 62 -11.60 -5.13 5.90
CA MET A 62 -10.32 -4.69 6.46
C MET A 62 -9.16 -5.60 6.04
N ARG A 63 -9.39 -6.90 5.81
CA ARG A 63 -8.36 -7.81 5.27
C ARG A 63 -8.03 -7.48 3.82
N VAL A 64 -9.03 -7.12 3.02
CA VAL A 64 -8.82 -6.65 1.65
C VAL A 64 -7.94 -5.39 1.65
N ASN A 65 -8.24 -4.40 2.51
CA ASN A 65 -7.43 -3.19 2.64
C ASN A 65 -6.00 -3.55 3.05
N HIS A 66 -5.83 -4.38 4.09
CA HIS A 66 -4.49 -4.80 4.53
C HIS A 66 -3.66 -5.46 3.41
N VAL A 67 -4.27 -6.28 2.55
CA VAL A 67 -3.58 -6.85 1.37
C VAL A 67 -3.23 -5.77 0.36
N GLY A 68 -4.09 -4.77 0.19
CA GLY A 68 -3.80 -3.58 -0.62
C GLY A 68 -2.50 -2.91 -0.18
N GLU A 69 -2.35 -2.66 1.13
CA GLU A 69 -1.15 -2.03 1.72
C GLU A 69 0.11 -2.91 1.57
N ILE A 70 -0.03 -4.24 1.69
CA ILE A 70 1.06 -5.19 1.38
C ILE A 70 1.53 -5.03 -0.07
N CYS A 71 0.60 -4.89 -1.01
CA CYS A 71 0.92 -4.68 -2.43
C CYS A 71 1.52 -3.29 -2.67
N ALA A 72 0.99 -2.23 -2.06
CA ALA A 72 1.51 -0.86 -2.20
C ALA A 72 2.95 -0.76 -1.70
N GLN A 73 3.25 -1.34 -0.53
CA GLN A 73 4.62 -1.44 -0.02
C GLN A 73 5.57 -2.09 -1.02
N ALA A 74 5.20 -3.24 -1.60
CA ALA A 74 6.02 -3.94 -2.57
C ALA A 74 6.21 -3.15 -3.87
N LEU A 75 5.14 -2.51 -4.36
CA LEU A 75 5.16 -1.66 -5.56
C LEU A 75 6.13 -0.50 -5.38
N TYR A 76 5.99 0.28 -4.29
CA TYR A 76 6.79 1.50 -4.08
C TYR A 76 8.24 1.18 -3.75
N GLN A 77 8.52 0.09 -3.04
CA GLN A 77 9.90 -0.40 -2.86
C GLN A 77 10.57 -0.72 -4.20
N ALA A 78 9.90 -1.46 -5.07
CA ALA A 78 10.42 -1.82 -6.38
C ALA A 78 10.60 -0.60 -7.29
N GLN A 79 9.62 0.31 -7.30
CA GLN A 79 9.67 1.54 -8.09
C GLN A 79 10.77 2.48 -7.58
N LYS A 80 10.98 2.60 -6.27
CA LYS A 80 12.08 3.34 -5.67
C LYS A 80 13.45 2.79 -6.12
N LEU A 81 13.65 1.46 -6.04
CA LEU A 81 14.89 0.81 -6.43
C LEU A 81 15.21 0.97 -7.93
N THR A 82 14.20 1.15 -8.76
CA THR A 82 14.34 1.30 -10.22
C THR A 82 14.23 2.76 -10.69
N ALA A 83 13.93 3.70 -9.79
CA ALA A 83 13.81 5.13 -10.10
C ALA A 83 15.15 5.71 -10.54
N ARG A 84 15.10 6.55 -11.60
CA ARG A 84 16.28 7.16 -12.23
C ARG A 84 16.58 8.56 -11.69
N THR A 85 15.57 9.27 -11.19
CA THR A 85 15.72 10.61 -10.63
C THR A 85 15.57 10.58 -9.11
N SER A 86 16.32 11.46 -8.42
CA SER A 86 16.22 11.61 -6.97
C SER A 86 14.82 12.05 -6.52
N GLY A 87 14.11 12.83 -7.35
CA GLY A 87 12.74 13.26 -7.08
C GLY A 87 11.75 12.10 -7.07
N ALA A 88 11.78 11.23 -8.09
CA ALA A 88 10.94 10.03 -8.12
C ALA A 88 11.28 9.07 -6.96
N LYS A 89 12.59 8.87 -6.69
CA LYS A 89 13.05 8.05 -5.57
C LYS A 89 12.52 8.54 -4.21
N ALA A 90 12.60 9.85 -3.97
CA ALA A 90 12.10 10.46 -2.74
C ALA A 90 10.58 10.32 -2.60
N MET A 91 9.83 10.45 -3.69
CA MET A 91 8.37 10.30 -3.70
C MET A 91 7.94 8.86 -3.35
N PHE A 92 8.55 7.86 -3.97
CA PHE A 92 8.26 6.46 -3.63
C PHE A 92 8.65 6.10 -2.20
N GLU A 93 9.75 6.68 -1.68
CA GLU A 93 10.14 6.50 -0.27
C GLU A 93 9.13 7.12 0.68
N GLU A 94 8.63 8.33 0.38
CA GLU A 94 7.63 9.00 1.20
C GLU A 94 6.31 8.23 1.21
N ALA A 95 5.80 7.83 0.04
CA ALA A 95 4.62 7.01 -0.07
C ALA A 95 4.78 5.67 0.69
N ALA A 96 5.86 4.93 0.45
CA ALA A 96 6.11 3.67 1.15
C ALA A 96 6.14 3.82 2.68
N ARG A 97 6.59 4.97 3.20
CA ARG A 97 6.58 5.26 4.63
C ARG A 97 5.17 5.54 5.17
N GLU A 98 4.33 6.23 4.40
CA GLU A 98 2.94 6.47 4.80
C GLU A 98 2.11 5.18 4.74
N GLU A 99 2.38 4.31 3.76
CA GLU A 99 1.76 2.98 3.70
C GLU A 99 2.13 2.07 4.89
N GLU A 100 3.29 2.28 5.55
CA GLU A 100 3.58 1.58 6.82
C GLU A 100 2.56 1.91 7.90
N ASP A 101 2.04 3.14 7.95
CA ASP A 101 0.96 3.53 8.86
C ASP A 101 -0.35 2.84 8.51
N HIS A 102 -0.75 2.84 7.22
CA HIS A 102 -1.97 2.19 6.75
C HIS A 102 -1.93 0.68 7.04
N LEU A 103 -0.79 0.05 6.79
CA LEU A 103 -0.57 -1.37 7.09
C LEU A 103 -0.73 -1.66 8.59
N ALA A 104 -0.17 -0.80 9.45
CA ALA A 104 -0.28 -0.94 10.89
C ALA A 104 -1.72 -0.72 11.39
N TRP A 105 -2.44 0.28 10.85
CA TRP A 105 -3.83 0.57 11.20
C TRP A 105 -4.77 -0.57 10.82
N THR A 106 -4.64 -1.09 9.60
CA THR A 106 -5.45 -2.22 9.12
C THR A 106 -5.16 -3.51 9.90
N ALA A 107 -3.89 -3.80 10.24
CA ALA A 107 -3.50 -4.93 11.08
C ALA A 107 -4.06 -4.78 12.51
N HIS A 108 -3.99 -3.58 13.10
CA HIS A 108 -4.57 -3.28 14.40
C HIS A 108 -6.08 -3.53 14.39
N ARG A 109 -6.78 -3.01 13.37
CA ARG A 109 -8.24 -3.18 13.26
C ARG A 109 -8.64 -4.63 13.07
N LEU A 110 -7.91 -5.39 12.26
CA LEU A 110 -8.16 -6.83 12.12
C LEU A 110 -8.09 -7.57 13.46
N LYS A 111 -7.12 -7.22 14.30
CA LYS A 111 -6.99 -7.80 15.65
C LYS A 111 -8.19 -7.44 16.55
N GLU A 112 -8.68 -6.19 16.52
CA GLU A 112 -9.87 -5.77 17.26
C GLU A 112 -11.16 -6.47 16.79
N LEU A 113 -11.19 -6.87 15.50
CA LEU A 113 -12.28 -7.64 14.91
C LEU A 113 -12.14 -9.16 15.13
N ASP A 114 -11.20 -9.60 15.99
CA ASP A 114 -10.86 -11.02 16.23
C ASP A 114 -10.53 -11.76 14.93
N SER A 115 -9.81 -11.09 14.03
CA SER A 115 -9.47 -11.60 12.71
C SER A 115 -7.95 -11.52 12.47
N ARG A 116 -7.52 -11.91 11.27
CA ARG A 116 -6.11 -12.00 10.90
C ARG A 116 -5.88 -11.47 9.48
N PRO A 117 -4.64 -11.07 9.16
CA PRO A 117 -4.20 -10.81 7.79
C PRO A 117 -4.35 -12.03 6.88
N SER A 118 -4.33 -11.80 5.57
CA SER A 118 -4.41 -12.86 4.58
C SER A 118 -3.19 -13.79 4.63
N LEU A 119 -3.43 -15.09 4.50
CA LEU A 119 -2.36 -16.09 4.37
C LEU A 119 -1.60 -15.98 3.06
N LEU A 120 -2.18 -15.33 2.06
CA LEU A 120 -1.58 -15.15 0.74
C LEU A 120 -0.73 -13.87 0.63
N ASN A 121 -0.52 -13.11 1.73
CA ASN A 121 0.30 -11.90 1.74
C ASN A 121 1.68 -12.09 1.09
N PRO A 122 2.44 -13.20 1.33
CA PRO A 122 3.73 -13.40 0.65
C PRO A 122 3.61 -13.51 -0.88
N LEU A 123 2.53 -14.12 -1.38
CA LEU A 123 2.27 -14.24 -2.81
C LEU A 123 1.91 -12.88 -3.42
N TRP A 124 1.03 -12.13 -2.76
CA TRP A 124 0.62 -10.79 -3.20
C TRP A 124 1.80 -9.83 -3.20
N TYR A 125 2.61 -9.84 -2.14
CA TYR A 125 3.83 -9.05 -2.04
C TYR A 125 4.80 -9.34 -3.20
N ALA A 126 5.11 -10.63 -3.43
CA ALA A 126 6.02 -11.03 -4.51
C ALA A 126 5.51 -10.63 -5.90
N GLY A 127 4.21 -10.81 -6.16
CA GLY A 127 3.58 -10.39 -7.40
C GLY A 127 3.64 -8.88 -7.62
N ALA A 128 3.31 -8.10 -6.60
CA ALA A 128 3.36 -6.64 -6.61
C ALA A 128 4.81 -6.12 -6.81
N LEU A 129 5.80 -6.76 -6.16
CA LEU A 129 7.21 -6.43 -6.35
C LEU A 129 7.64 -6.57 -7.82
N VAL A 130 7.27 -7.68 -8.47
CA VAL A 130 7.57 -7.92 -9.89
C VAL A 130 6.91 -6.86 -10.78
N ILE A 131 5.65 -6.51 -10.50
CA ILE A 131 4.93 -5.47 -11.24
C ILE A 131 5.59 -4.11 -11.04
N GLY A 132 5.99 -3.77 -9.80
CA GLY A 132 6.69 -2.53 -9.49
C GLY A 132 8.04 -2.40 -10.20
N VAL A 133 8.83 -3.49 -10.26
CA VAL A 133 10.07 -3.53 -11.06
C VAL A 133 9.76 -3.29 -12.54
N ALA A 134 8.74 -3.95 -13.08
CA ALA A 134 8.36 -3.77 -14.49
C ALA A 134 7.96 -2.33 -14.79
N ALA A 135 7.11 -1.71 -13.96
CA ALA A 135 6.70 -0.32 -14.11
C ALA A 135 7.89 0.65 -14.01
N GLY A 136 8.78 0.45 -13.04
CA GLY A 136 9.95 1.30 -12.81
C GLY A 136 10.98 1.22 -13.93
N THR A 137 11.21 0.03 -14.51
CA THR A 137 12.15 -0.14 -15.64
C THR A 137 11.72 0.59 -16.91
N LEU A 138 10.41 0.86 -17.07
CA LEU A 138 9.87 1.67 -18.17
C LEU A 138 10.18 3.17 -18.03
N GLY A 139 10.71 3.60 -16.88
CA GLY A 139 11.15 4.96 -16.59
C GLY A 139 10.19 5.73 -15.70
N ASP A 140 10.72 6.79 -15.07
CA ASP A 140 10.04 7.51 -13.97
C ASP A 140 8.66 8.02 -14.34
N LYS A 141 8.44 8.55 -15.55
CA LYS A 141 7.13 9.04 -15.98
C LYS A 141 6.06 7.96 -16.04
N VAL A 142 6.43 6.75 -16.53
CA VAL A 142 5.53 5.61 -16.57
C VAL A 142 5.31 5.06 -15.16
N SER A 143 6.35 4.97 -14.36
CA SER A 143 6.33 4.53 -12.98
C SER A 143 5.44 5.41 -12.10
N LEU A 144 5.58 6.73 -12.20
CA LEU A 144 4.71 7.70 -11.51
C LEU A 144 3.26 7.63 -12.03
N GLY A 145 3.07 7.43 -13.33
CA GLY A 145 1.73 7.21 -13.90
C GLY A 145 1.08 5.92 -13.41
N PHE A 146 1.89 4.87 -13.18
CA PHE A 146 1.42 3.63 -12.58
C PHE A 146 1.00 3.84 -11.12
N MET A 147 1.77 4.58 -10.32
CA MET A 147 1.40 5.00 -8.97
C MET A 147 0.08 5.79 -8.99
N ALA A 148 -0.03 6.85 -9.81
CA ALA A 148 -1.24 7.67 -9.88
C ALA A 148 -2.49 6.86 -10.23
N GLU A 149 -2.40 5.88 -11.14
CA GLU A 149 -3.53 5.00 -11.48
C GLU A 149 -3.82 3.99 -10.36
N THR A 150 -2.80 3.50 -9.66
CA THR A 150 -2.98 2.63 -8.48
C THR A 150 -3.78 3.37 -7.42
N GLU A 151 -3.37 4.58 -7.04
CA GLU A 151 -4.04 5.36 -5.99
C GLU A 151 -5.47 5.73 -6.38
N ARG A 152 -5.71 6.08 -7.65
CA ARG A 152 -7.06 6.33 -8.14
C ARG A 152 -7.97 5.10 -8.03
N GLN A 153 -7.44 3.90 -8.25
CA GLN A 153 -8.20 2.65 -8.09
C GLN A 153 -8.41 2.31 -6.62
N VAL A 154 -7.42 2.56 -5.76
CA VAL A 154 -7.52 2.37 -4.31
C VAL A 154 -8.52 3.36 -3.71
N GLU A 155 -8.48 4.65 -4.05
CA GLU A 155 -9.46 5.65 -3.65
C GLU A 155 -10.90 5.19 -3.94
N SER A 156 -11.17 4.79 -5.18
CA SER A 156 -12.50 4.31 -5.58
C SER A 156 -12.91 3.03 -4.84
N HIS A 157 -11.95 2.16 -4.52
CA HIS A 157 -12.18 0.96 -3.74
C HIS A 157 -12.53 1.29 -2.27
N LEU A 158 -11.79 2.20 -1.65
CA LEU A 158 -12.03 2.66 -0.28
C LEU A 158 -13.39 3.38 -0.16
N GLU A 159 -13.81 4.17 -1.16
CA GLU A 159 -15.16 4.74 -1.23
C GLU A 159 -16.25 3.64 -1.24
N GLY A 160 -16.04 2.57 -2.01
CA GLY A 160 -16.90 1.40 -1.97
C GLY A 160 -16.96 0.77 -0.58
N HIS A 161 -15.81 0.58 0.07
CA HIS A 161 -15.75 0.03 1.42
C HIS A 161 -16.44 0.93 2.47
N LEU A 162 -16.33 2.26 2.36
CA LEU A 162 -17.10 3.18 3.22
C LEU A 162 -18.61 3.02 3.06
N SER A 163 -19.06 2.63 1.87
CA SER A 163 -20.48 2.34 1.63
C SER A 163 -20.92 0.97 2.16
N ASP A 164 -20.02 -0.02 2.12
CA ASP A 164 -20.31 -1.41 2.50
C ASP A 164 -20.09 -1.68 4.00
N LEU A 165 -19.21 -0.92 4.68
CA LEU A 165 -18.97 -1.05 6.12
C LEU A 165 -20.23 -0.74 6.93
N PRO A 166 -20.54 -1.52 7.98
CA PRO A 166 -21.65 -1.20 8.88
C PRO A 166 -21.56 0.23 9.39
N ALA A 167 -22.69 0.93 9.43
CA ALA A 167 -22.74 2.32 9.91
C ALA A 167 -22.27 2.44 11.38
N THR A 168 -22.46 1.37 12.16
CA THR A 168 -22.03 1.23 13.56
C THR A 168 -20.53 0.97 13.71
N ASP A 169 -19.83 0.54 12.65
CA ASP A 169 -18.38 0.34 12.66
C ASP A 169 -17.62 1.65 12.43
N THR A 170 -17.78 2.57 13.37
CA THR A 170 -17.13 3.89 13.29
C THR A 170 -15.61 3.81 13.28
N ALA A 171 -15.02 2.80 13.91
CA ALA A 171 -13.57 2.60 13.95
C ALA A 171 -12.99 2.20 12.59
N SER A 172 -13.54 1.18 11.93
CA SER A 172 -13.11 0.81 10.56
C SER A 172 -13.33 1.96 9.58
N ARG A 173 -14.46 2.66 9.69
CA ARG A 173 -14.79 3.80 8.84
C ARG A 173 -13.80 4.94 8.99
N ALA A 174 -13.36 5.26 10.22
CA ALA A 174 -12.36 6.30 10.47
C ALA A 174 -11.00 5.96 9.84
N ILE A 175 -10.57 4.71 9.93
CA ILE A 175 -9.33 4.24 9.30
C ILE A 175 -9.44 4.35 7.77
N VAL A 176 -10.50 3.79 7.18
CA VAL A 176 -10.69 3.76 5.72
C VAL A 176 -10.83 5.16 5.12
N ASP A 177 -11.50 6.09 5.83
CA ASP A 177 -11.63 7.48 5.35
C ASP A 177 -10.29 8.22 5.39
N GLN A 178 -9.48 8.01 6.45
CA GLN A 178 -8.14 8.61 6.51
C GLN A 178 -7.23 8.05 5.41
N MET A 179 -7.22 6.73 5.18
CA MET A 179 -6.50 6.11 4.07
C MET A 179 -6.93 6.75 2.74
N ARG A 180 -8.22 6.81 2.46
CA ARG A 180 -8.75 7.43 1.23
C ARG A 180 -8.26 8.88 1.03
N ILE A 181 -8.21 9.68 2.08
CA ILE A 181 -7.69 11.05 2.03
C ILE A 181 -6.21 11.06 1.66
N ASP A 182 -5.43 10.13 2.17
CA ASP A 182 -4.00 10.03 1.90
C ASP A 182 -3.75 9.55 0.46
N GLU A 183 -4.52 8.56 -0.06
CA GLU A 183 -4.39 8.07 -1.44
C GLU A 183 -4.69 9.15 -2.50
N VAL A 184 -5.68 10.01 -2.23
CA VAL A 184 -5.94 11.18 -3.10
C VAL A 184 -4.71 12.08 -3.19
N LYS A 185 -3.99 12.30 -2.09
CA LYS A 185 -2.76 13.11 -2.07
C LYS A 185 -1.63 12.42 -2.84
N HIS A 186 -1.44 11.11 -2.63
CA HIS A 186 -0.43 10.32 -3.33
C HIS A 186 -0.66 10.35 -4.84
N GLY A 187 -1.88 10.07 -5.30
CA GLY A 187 -2.25 10.10 -6.71
C GLY A 187 -2.02 11.47 -7.35
N LYS A 188 -2.40 12.55 -6.63
CA LYS A 188 -2.15 13.92 -7.08
C LYS A 188 -0.66 14.22 -7.15
N ALA A 189 0.11 13.90 -6.12
CA ALA A 189 1.55 14.14 -6.08
C ALA A 189 2.27 13.41 -7.22
N ALA A 190 1.93 12.15 -7.50
CA ALA A 190 2.50 11.39 -8.61
C ALA A 190 2.18 12.02 -9.98
N THR A 191 0.97 12.54 -10.16
CA THR A 191 0.56 13.26 -11.38
C THR A 191 1.33 14.58 -11.53
N ASP A 192 1.40 15.39 -10.48
CA ASP A 192 2.09 16.68 -10.46
C ASP A 192 3.60 16.51 -10.69
N ALA A 193 4.18 15.40 -10.28
CA ALA A 193 5.58 15.03 -10.56
C ALA A 193 5.84 14.56 -12.00
N GLY A 194 4.84 14.56 -12.86
CA GLY A 194 4.96 14.24 -14.27
C GLY A 194 4.63 12.79 -14.64
N GLY A 195 3.90 12.09 -13.78
CA GLY A 195 3.31 10.79 -14.11
C GLY A 195 2.40 10.91 -15.34
N ILE A 196 2.59 10.04 -16.33
CA ILE A 196 1.77 10.02 -17.54
C ILE A 196 0.51 9.19 -17.33
N GLU A 197 -0.57 9.56 -17.99
CA GLU A 197 -1.77 8.72 -17.99
C GLU A 197 -1.48 7.38 -18.68
N LEU A 198 -1.78 6.28 -18.00
CA LEU A 198 -1.59 4.95 -18.56
C LEU A 198 -2.65 4.63 -19.63
N PRO A 199 -2.29 3.90 -20.69
CA PRO A 199 -3.24 3.49 -21.72
C PRO A 199 -4.33 2.60 -21.13
N LEU A 200 -5.54 2.68 -21.72
CA LEU A 200 -6.72 1.95 -21.24
C LEU A 200 -6.49 0.44 -21.02
N PRO A 201 -5.77 -0.30 -21.89
CA PRO A 201 -5.50 -1.71 -21.64
C PRO A 201 -4.71 -1.97 -20.34
N ALA A 202 -3.72 -1.13 -20.01
CA ALA A 202 -2.95 -1.25 -18.77
C ALA A 202 -3.85 -1.01 -17.56
N ARG A 203 -4.64 0.07 -17.57
CA ARG A 203 -5.59 0.38 -16.49
C ARG A 203 -6.63 -0.72 -16.30
N THR A 204 -7.08 -1.35 -17.37
CA THR A 204 -8.05 -2.46 -17.30
C THR A 204 -7.41 -3.71 -16.72
N LEU A 205 -6.16 -4.02 -17.11
CA LEU A 205 -5.41 -5.14 -16.54
C LEU A 205 -5.16 -4.95 -15.03
N MET A 206 -4.78 -3.75 -14.61
CA MET A 206 -4.62 -3.40 -13.19
C MET A 206 -5.92 -3.66 -12.42
N ARG A 207 -7.07 -3.19 -12.92
CA ARG A 207 -8.38 -3.44 -12.31
C ARG A 207 -8.73 -4.93 -12.23
N ALA A 208 -8.43 -5.69 -13.27
CA ALA A 208 -8.69 -7.13 -13.29
C ALA A 208 -7.83 -7.86 -12.24
N ALA A 209 -6.54 -7.54 -12.15
CA ALA A 209 -5.64 -8.09 -11.15
C ALA A 209 -6.08 -7.72 -9.72
N SER A 210 -6.42 -6.44 -9.49
CA SER A 210 -6.96 -5.97 -8.21
C SER A 210 -8.24 -6.72 -7.83
N LYS A 211 -9.16 -6.95 -8.77
CA LYS A 211 -10.40 -7.69 -8.49
C LYS A 211 -10.14 -9.14 -8.09
N VAL A 212 -9.18 -9.82 -8.69
CA VAL A 212 -8.78 -11.18 -8.27
C VAL A 212 -8.24 -11.17 -6.85
N MET A 213 -7.34 -10.24 -6.54
CA MET A 213 -6.75 -10.08 -5.20
C MET A 213 -7.83 -9.79 -4.16
N THR A 214 -8.68 -8.77 -4.37
CA THR A 214 -9.69 -8.34 -3.40
C THR A 214 -10.73 -9.43 -3.13
N SER A 215 -11.21 -10.11 -4.20
CA SER A 215 -12.16 -11.20 -4.06
C SER A 215 -11.60 -12.39 -3.27
N THR A 216 -10.29 -12.65 -3.40
CA THR A 216 -9.61 -13.73 -2.67
C THR A 216 -9.32 -13.31 -1.23
N ALA A 217 -8.79 -12.11 -1.02
CA ALA A 217 -8.40 -11.58 0.29
C ALA A 217 -9.58 -11.43 1.26
N TYR A 218 -10.79 -11.21 0.75
CA TYR A 218 -11.98 -11.10 1.59
C TYR A 218 -12.21 -12.36 2.44
N TYR A 219 -11.88 -13.55 1.93
CA TYR A 219 -12.12 -14.83 2.59
C TYR A 219 -10.87 -15.48 3.19
N LEU A 220 -9.68 -15.20 2.64
CA LEU A 220 -8.40 -15.84 2.99
C LEU A 220 -7.42 -14.84 3.59
#